data_1715b8163370300bd07a1aadcb516070
#
_entry.id   1715b8163370300bd07a1aadcb516070
#
_cell.length_a   1.000
_cell.length_b   1.000
_cell.length_c   1.000
_cell.angle_alpha   90.00
_cell.angle_beta   90.00
_cell.angle_gamma   90.00
#
_symmetry.space_group_name_H-M   'P 1'
#
loop_
_entity.id
_entity.type
_entity.pdbx_description
1 polymer ?
#
loop_
_entity_poly.entity_id
_entity_poly.type
_entity_poly.pdbx_seq_one_letter_code
_entity_poly.pdbx_strand_id
1 'polypeptide(L)'
;MAGKRLWITGYRAYELNVFGAQDPKLKVLKTSLKNTLTQFLDEGLNWLITGGQLGVEQWSIEVALTLKPLYPGFKIAMMLPFTDFGSQWNDNNKAQLAALRQQVDFSDAVSQAPYQKPAQLQGYTRFMTAHTDAAVIVYDPEFPGKPQWDYRAAEDMANRRDYPVTLITMDDLQETSEELAEAENEHFQND
;
A
#
# COMPACT_ATOMS: atom_id res chain seq x y z
N MET A 1 -19.87 16.18 -0.83
CA MET A 1 -19.37 15.03 -1.59
C MET A 1 -18.72 14.04 -0.65
N ALA A 2 -19.02 12.77 -0.78
CA ALA A 2 -18.25 11.75 -0.10
C ALA A 2 -16.80 11.84 -0.63
N GLY A 3 -15.83 11.90 0.26
CA GLY A 3 -14.43 12.01 -0.13
C GLY A 3 -13.95 10.75 -0.84
N LYS A 4 -12.96 10.90 -1.70
CA LYS A 4 -12.33 9.77 -2.41
C LYS A 4 -11.54 8.90 -1.43
N ARG A 5 -11.65 7.58 -1.59
CA ARG A 5 -10.98 6.56 -0.78
C ARG A 5 -10.15 5.66 -1.69
N LEU A 6 -8.87 5.52 -1.40
CA LEU A 6 -7.93 4.75 -2.21
C LEU A 6 -7.46 3.51 -1.46
N TRP A 7 -7.51 2.36 -2.10
CA TRP A 7 -6.84 1.15 -1.64
C TRP A 7 -5.45 1.03 -2.27
N ILE A 8 -4.41 0.93 -1.45
CA ILE A 8 -3.06 0.60 -1.90
C ILE A 8 -2.68 -0.77 -1.35
N THR A 9 -2.19 -1.65 -2.20
CA THR A 9 -1.63 -2.95 -1.84
C THR A 9 -0.54 -3.34 -2.83
N GLY A 10 0.09 -4.48 -2.64
CA GLY A 10 1.12 -4.96 -3.54
C GLY A 10 1.98 -6.07 -2.94
N TYR A 11 3.12 -6.30 -3.54
CA TYR A 11 4.06 -7.32 -3.13
C TYR A 11 4.45 -7.23 -1.65
N ARG A 12 4.66 -8.39 -1.04
CA ARG A 12 5.31 -8.49 0.26
C ARG A 12 6.79 -8.17 0.12
N ALA A 13 7.42 -7.72 1.19
CA ALA A 13 8.83 -7.37 1.19
C ALA A 13 9.73 -8.52 0.68
N TYR A 14 9.46 -9.76 1.09
CA TYR A 14 10.23 -10.91 0.66
C TYR A 14 10.07 -11.22 -0.84
N GLU A 15 8.91 -10.93 -1.45
CA GLU A 15 8.68 -11.12 -2.89
C GLU A 15 9.55 -10.17 -3.74
N LEU A 16 9.90 -9.01 -3.19
CA LEU A 16 10.78 -8.01 -3.81
C LEU A 16 12.24 -8.12 -3.36
N ASN A 17 12.58 -9.12 -2.53
CA ASN A 17 13.88 -9.25 -1.90
C ASN A 17 14.33 -7.97 -1.16
N VAL A 18 13.42 -7.33 -0.45
CA VAL A 18 13.70 -6.17 0.41
C VAL A 18 13.68 -6.63 1.86
N PHE A 19 14.84 -6.62 2.51
CA PHE A 19 15.01 -7.20 3.85
C PHE A 19 15.47 -6.21 4.92
N GLY A 20 15.52 -4.92 4.63
CA GLY A 20 15.93 -3.92 5.60
C GLY A 20 15.71 -2.49 5.13
N ALA A 21 15.73 -1.58 6.10
CA ALA A 21 15.48 -0.15 5.87
C ALA A 21 16.56 0.52 5.00
N GLN A 22 17.74 -0.08 4.87
CA GLN A 22 18.85 0.43 4.08
C GLN A 22 18.90 -0.14 2.65
N ASP A 23 17.98 -1.01 2.27
CA ASP A 23 17.91 -1.55 0.92
C ASP A 23 17.60 -0.42 -0.07
N PRO A 24 18.45 -0.21 -1.11
CA PRO A 24 18.23 0.86 -2.09
C PRO A 24 16.92 0.70 -2.87
N LYS A 25 16.41 -0.52 -3.03
CA LYS A 25 15.10 -0.77 -3.65
C LYS A 25 13.95 -0.15 -2.86
N LEU A 26 14.08 -0.06 -1.53
CA LEU A 26 13.06 0.54 -0.67
C LEU A 26 12.90 2.04 -0.96
N LYS A 27 13.99 2.76 -1.23
CA LYS A 27 13.94 4.17 -1.63
C LYS A 27 13.15 4.34 -2.93
N VAL A 28 13.39 3.49 -3.91
CA VAL A 28 12.66 3.50 -5.20
C VAL A 28 11.16 3.24 -4.97
N LEU A 29 10.82 2.21 -4.22
CA LEU A 29 9.44 1.85 -3.90
C LEU A 29 8.70 2.97 -3.16
N LYS A 30 9.29 3.53 -2.14
CA LYS A 30 8.71 4.65 -1.38
C LYS A 30 8.58 5.92 -2.21
N THR A 31 9.52 6.20 -3.10
CA THR A 31 9.44 7.34 -4.02
C THR A 31 8.30 7.17 -5.01
N SER A 32 8.16 5.98 -5.62
CA SER A 32 7.04 5.68 -6.51
C SER A 32 5.69 5.79 -5.80
N LEU A 33 5.57 5.22 -4.60
CA LEU A 33 4.36 5.34 -3.78
C LEU A 33 4.05 6.79 -3.40
N LYS A 34 5.06 7.57 -3.05
CA LYS A 34 4.91 8.99 -2.71
C LYS A 34 4.41 9.81 -3.89
N ASN A 35 5.00 9.62 -5.07
CA ASN A 35 4.59 10.32 -6.29
C ASN A 35 3.14 9.99 -6.63
N THR A 36 2.78 8.72 -6.62
CA THR A 36 1.42 8.26 -6.89
C THR A 36 0.42 8.80 -5.88
N LEU A 37 0.73 8.67 -4.58
CA LEU A 37 -0.18 9.12 -3.51
C LEU A 37 -0.35 10.64 -3.52
N THR A 38 0.71 11.39 -3.81
CA THR A 38 0.66 12.85 -3.95
C THR A 38 -0.29 13.25 -5.08
N GLN A 39 -0.23 12.59 -6.23
CA GLN A 39 -1.16 12.85 -7.33
C GLN A 39 -2.62 12.64 -6.90
N PHE A 40 -2.94 11.54 -6.23
CA PHE A 40 -4.29 11.30 -5.71
C PHE A 40 -4.72 12.36 -4.67
N LEU A 41 -3.80 12.79 -3.82
CA LEU A 41 -4.07 13.84 -2.82
C LEU A 41 -4.35 15.18 -3.46
N ASP A 42 -3.61 15.56 -4.51
CA ASP A 42 -3.85 16.77 -5.29
C ASP A 42 -5.21 16.72 -6.02
N GLU A 43 -5.70 15.53 -6.35
CA GLU A 43 -7.02 15.28 -6.92
C GLU A 43 -8.15 15.15 -5.88
N GLY A 44 -7.86 15.38 -4.60
CA GLY A 44 -8.85 15.40 -3.53
C GLY A 44 -9.08 14.08 -2.81
N LEU A 45 -8.06 13.23 -2.72
CA LEU A 45 -8.10 12.02 -1.90
C LEU A 45 -8.29 12.38 -0.42
N ASN A 46 -9.21 11.69 0.26
CA ASN A 46 -9.50 11.89 1.68
C ASN A 46 -8.98 10.74 2.56
N TRP A 47 -9.03 9.51 2.05
CA TRP A 47 -8.64 8.33 2.80
C TRP A 47 -7.71 7.42 2.00
N LEU A 48 -6.59 7.08 2.58
CA LEU A 48 -5.86 5.86 2.24
C LEU A 48 -6.43 4.73 3.12
N ILE A 49 -6.90 3.66 2.49
CA ILE A 49 -7.32 2.43 3.17
C ILE A 49 -6.43 1.30 2.68
N THR A 50 -5.67 0.70 3.56
CA THR A 50 -4.72 -0.37 3.23
C THR A 50 -4.67 -1.40 4.35
N GLY A 51 -3.89 -2.45 4.16
CA GLY A 51 -3.67 -3.47 5.17
C GLY A 51 -2.43 -3.22 6.01
N GLY A 52 -2.04 -4.24 6.76
CA GLY A 52 -0.86 -4.22 7.61
C GLY A 52 0.24 -5.19 7.17
N GLN A 53 0.19 -5.70 5.94
CA GLN A 53 1.16 -6.67 5.46
C GLN A 53 2.55 -6.05 5.32
N LEU A 54 3.57 -6.84 5.67
CA LEU A 54 4.98 -6.48 5.47
C LEU A 54 5.26 -6.28 3.97
N GLY A 55 5.72 -5.10 3.60
CA GLY A 55 5.97 -4.70 2.23
C GLY A 55 5.16 -3.47 1.83
N VAL A 56 4.57 -3.49 0.65
CA VAL A 56 3.90 -2.33 0.04
C VAL A 56 2.82 -1.72 0.94
N GLU A 57 2.02 -2.52 1.62
CA GLU A 57 0.97 -2.00 2.49
C GLU A 57 1.54 -1.15 3.63
N GLN A 58 2.51 -1.67 4.39
CA GLN A 58 3.16 -0.89 5.46
C GLN A 58 3.94 0.31 4.91
N TRP A 59 4.66 0.16 3.80
CA TRP A 59 5.40 1.27 3.19
C TRP A 59 4.47 2.39 2.71
N SER A 60 3.28 2.04 2.20
CA SER A 60 2.29 3.04 1.81
C SER A 60 1.79 3.85 3.02
N ILE A 61 1.63 3.22 4.18
CA ILE A 61 1.28 3.92 5.43
C ILE A 61 2.42 4.84 5.86
N GLU A 62 3.66 4.36 5.84
CA GLU A 62 4.83 5.18 6.21
C GLU A 62 4.95 6.41 5.32
N VAL A 63 4.79 6.26 4.01
CA VAL A 63 4.76 7.38 3.05
C VAL A 63 3.58 8.32 3.34
N ALA A 64 2.39 7.78 3.54
CA ALA A 64 1.20 8.57 3.83
C ALA A 64 1.35 9.41 5.10
N LEU A 65 1.97 8.87 6.14
CA LEU A 65 2.27 9.59 7.38
C LEU A 65 3.18 10.80 7.14
N THR A 66 4.13 10.72 6.21
CA THR A 66 4.98 11.86 5.85
C THR A 66 4.23 12.94 5.08
N LEU A 67 3.16 12.57 4.36
CA LEU A 67 2.34 13.50 3.57
C LEU A 67 1.22 14.17 4.37
N LYS A 68 0.75 13.55 5.46
CA LYS A 68 -0.33 14.11 6.29
C LYS A 68 -0.17 15.57 6.68
N PRO A 69 1.01 16.06 7.11
CA PRO A 69 1.18 17.47 7.47
C PRO A 69 0.91 18.46 6.32
N LEU A 70 1.06 18.00 5.08
CA LEU A 70 0.87 18.80 3.87
C LEU A 70 -0.58 18.79 3.37
N TYR A 71 -1.38 17.81 3.80
CA TYR A 71 -2.76 17.62 3.34
C TYR A 71 -3.72 17.55 4.53
N PRO A 72 -4.16 18.70 5.06
CA PRO A 72 -5.14 18.75 6.16
C PRO A 72 -6.43 18.01 5.78
N GLY A 73 -6.90 17.13 6.65
CA GLY A 73 -8.08 16.30 6.40
C GLY A 73 -7.81 14.93 5.75
N PHE A 74 -6.60 14.69 5.27
CA PHE A 74 -6.19 13.36 4.81
C PHE A 74 -6.07 12.40 5.99
N LYS A 75 -6.66 11.21 5.84
CA LYS A 75 -6.73 10.17 6.87
C LYS A 75 -6.24 8.83 6.36
N ILE A 76 -5.77 8.00 7.27
CA ILE A 76 -5.21 6.68 7.00
C ILE A 76 -5.95 5.64 7.83
N ALA A 77 -6.45 4.58 7.17
CA ALA A 77 -7.02 3.41 7.82
C ALA A 77 -6.18 2.17 7.52
N MET A 78 -5.83 1.43 8.57
CA MET A 78 -5.21 0.11 8.47
C MET A 78 -6.25 -0.96 8.80
N MET A 79 -6.67 -1.71 7.80
CA MET A 79 -7.63 -2.80 7.96
C MET A 79 -6.91 -4.14 7.92
N LEU A 80 -7.10 -4.94 8.95
CA LEU A 80 -6.51 -6.27 9.06
C LEU A 80 -7.51 -7.33 8.64
N PRO A 81 -7.10 -8.45 8.04
CA PRO A 81 -8.03 -9.47 7.60
C PRO A 81 -8.72 -10.23 8.75
N PHE A 82 -8.03 -10.40 9.89
CA PHE A 82 -8.52 -11.10 11.08
C PHE A 82 -7.79 -10.62 12.34
N THR A 83 -8.33 -10.95 13.52
CA THR A 83 -7.90 -10.34 14.79
C THR A 83 -6.47 -10.68 15.22
N ASP A 84 -5.96 -11.85 14.87
CA ASP A 84 -4.61 -12.32 15.20
C ASP A 84 -3.60 -12.15 14.06
N PHE A 85 -3.89 -11.25 13.10
CA PHE A 85 -3.00 -10.97 11.99
C PHE A 85 -1.62 -10.54 12.49
N GLY A 86 -0.57 -11.18 11.94
CA GLY A 86 0.82 -10.91 12.33
C GLY A 86 1.26 -11.59 13.63
N SER A 87 0.41 -12.36 14.32
CA SER A 87 0.73 -13.01 15.59
C SER A 87 1.90 -14.02 15.51
N GLN A 88 2.15 -14.57 14.32
CA GLN A 88 3.24 -15.52 14.08
C GLN A 88 4.53 -14.84 13.59
N TRP A 89 4.54 -13.52 13.44
CA TRP A 89 5.73 -12.79 13.04
C TRP A 89 6.75 -12.73 14.18
N ASN A 90 8.01 -12.41 13.84
CA ASN A 90 9.02 -12.13 14.87
C ASN A 90 8.68 -10.85 15.65
N ASP A 91 9.34 -10.65 16.79
CA ASP A 91 9.04 -9.56 17.70
C ASP A 91 9.22 -8.17 17.07
N ASN A 92 10.24 -7.99 16.20
CA ASN A 92 10.46 -6.72 15.50
C ASN A 92 9.30 -6.38 14.57
N ASN A 93 8.84 -7.34 13.78
CA ASN A 93 7.72 -7.14 12.85
C ASN A 93 6.39 -6.93 13.58
N LYS A 94 6.18 -7.62 14.72
CA LYS A 94 5.02 -7.36 15.58
C LYS A 94 5.03 -5.94 16.15
N ALA A 95 6.19 -5.50 16.63
CA ALA A 95 6.36 -4.16 17.18
C ALA A 95 6.13 -3.08 16.12
N GLN A 96 6.62 -3.29 14.90
CA GLN A 96 6.41 -2.39 13.78
C GLN A 96 4.93 -2.28 13.40
N LEU A 97 4.22 -3.39 13.32
CA LEU A 97 2.77 -3.40 13.06
C LEU A 97 2.02 -2.63 14.15
N ALA A 98 2.33 -2.88 15.42
CA ALA A 98 1.72 -2.19 16.54
C ALA A 98 2.00 -0.68 16.52
N ALA A 99 3.23 -0.28 16.20
CA ALA A 99 3.62 1.13 16.10
C ALA A 99 2.87 1.85 14.97
N LEU A 100 2.72 1.23 13.80
CA LEU A 100 1.95 1.79 12.70
C LEU A 100 0.45 1.90 13.03
N ARG A 101 -0.11 0.90 13.70
CA ARG A 101 -1.51 0.95 14.15
C ARG A 101 -1.82 2.12 15.08
N GLN A 102 -0.86 2.53 15.90
CA GLN A 102 -1.01 3.70 16.79
C GLN A 102 -0.96 5.04 16.05
N GLN A 103 -0.36 5.09 14.87
CA GLN A 103 -0.16 6.32 14.11
C GLN A 103 -1.26 6.58 13.08
N VAL A 104 -2.01 5.57 12.67
CA VAL A 104 -3.12 5.71 11.72
C VAL A 104 -4.37 6.27 12.41
N ASP A 105 -5.27 6.84 11.62
CA ASP A 105 -6.51 7.43 12.13
C ASP A 105 -7.56 6.38 12.53
N PHE A 106 -7.52 5.23 11.87
CA PHE A 106 -8.43 4.11 12.15
C PHE A 106 -7.75 2.77 11.89
N SER A 107 -8.00 1.78 12.73
CA SER A 107 -7.57 0.41 12.50
C SER A 107 -8.54 -0.57 13.14
N ASP A 108 -8.95 -1.58 12.38
CA ASP A 108 -9.78 -2.68 12.87
C ASP A 108 -9.51 -3.95 12.04
N ALA A 109 -10.05 -5.07 12.45
CA ALA A 109 -10.06 -6.32 11.69
C ALA A 109 -11.39 -6.47 10.96
N VAL A 110 -11.35 -6.87 9.68
CA VAL A 110 -12.56 -7.13 8.89
C VAL A 110 -13.31 -8.35 9.44
N SER A 111 -12.60 -9.45 9.69
CA SER A 111 -13.13 -10.59 10.43
C SER A 111 -12.85 -10.38 11.92
N GLN A 112 -13.89 -10.37 12.76
CA GLN A 112 -13.78 -10.20 14.22
C GLN A 112 -13.40 -11.49 14.94
N ALA A 113 -12.78 -12.43 14.24
CA ALA A 113 -12.28 -13.71 14.74
C ALA A 113 -10.80 -13.89 14.38
N PRO A 114 -10.06 -14.74 15.12
CA PRO A 114 -8.75 -15.21 14.70
C PRO A 114 -8.83 -15.94 13.35
N TYR A 115 -7.69 -16.15 12.70
CA TYR A 115 -7.65 -16.89 11.46
C TYR A 115 -8.17 -18.32 11.63
N GLN A 116 -9.14 -18.69 10.81
CA GLN A 116 -9.77 -20.02 10.83
C GLN A 116 -9.83 -20.63 9.43
N LYS A 117 -10.04 -19.82 8.39
CA LYS A 117 -10.27 -20.33 7.03
C LYS A 117 -10.00 -19.28 5.95
N PRO A 118 -9.66 -19.74 4.72
CA PRO A 118 -9.39 -18.84 3.58
C PRO A 118 -10.52 -17.87 3.23
N ALA A 119 -11.77 -18.20 3.57
CA ALA A 119 -12.91 -17.33 3.34
C ALA A 119 -12.77 -15.95 4.03
N GLN A 120 -12.01 -15.86 5.12
CA GLN A 120 -11.70 -14.59 5.79
C GLN A 120 -10.85 -13.67 4.91
N LEU A 121 -9.90 -14.22 4.14
CA LEU A 121 -9.09 -13.45 3.18
C LEU A 121 -9.93 -12.99 1.99
N GLN A 122 -10.85 -13.81 1.50
CA GLN A 122 -11.80 -13.41 0.46
C GLN A 122 -12.76 -12.32 0.96
N GLY A 123 -13.21 -12.42 2.21
CA GLY A 123 -14.01 -11.39 2.87
C GLY A 123 -13.26 -10.07 3.01
N TYR A 124 -11.96 -10.13 3.29
CA TYR A 124 -11.08 -8.96 3.37
C TYR A 124 -10.98 -8.23 2.02
N THR A 125 -10.67 -8.92 0.93
CA THR A 125 -10.55 -8.28 -0.39
C THR A 125 -11.89 -7.71 -0.87
N ARG A 126 -13.01 -8.38 -0.59
CA ARG A 126 -14.35 -7.85 -0.86
C ARG A 126 -14.64 -6.58 -0.05
N PHE A 127 -14.24 -6.55 1.21
CA PHE A 127 -14.37 -5.37 2.05
C PHE A 127 -13.57 -4.21 1.47
N MET A 128 -12.31 -4.43 1.10
CA MET A 128 -11.44 -3.39 0.58
C MET A 128 -12.00 -2.77 -0.71
N THR A 129 -12.43 -3.58 -1.66
CA THR A 129 -13.01 -3.08 -2.92
C THR A 129 -14.39 -2.42 -2.72
N ALA A 130 -15.17 -2.86 -1.74
CA ALA A 130 -16.48 -2.27 -1.44
C ALA A 130 -16.37 -0.90 -0.74
N HIS A 131 -15.31 -0.66 0.01
CA HIS A 131 -15.13 0.54 0.82
C HIS A 131 -14.13 1.55 0.24
N THR A 132 -13.63 1.32 -0.95
CA THR A 132 -12.75 2.23 -1.69
C THR A 132 -13.32 2.60 -3.04
N ASP A 133 -12.79 3.63 -3.65
CA ASP A 133 -13.28 4.18 -4.91
C ASP A 133 -12.30 3.94 -6.07
N ALA A 134 -11.08 3.54 -5.75
CA ALA A 134 -10.02 3.17 -6.68
C ALA A 134 -8.98 2.29 -5.97
N ALA A 135 -8.14 1.62 -6.76
CA ALA A 135 -7.01 0.85 -6.25
C ALA A 135 -5.71 1.20 -6.98
N VAL A 136 -4.62 1.24 -6.23
CA VAL A 136 -3.24 1.24 -6.73
C VAL A 136 -2.58 -0.02 -6.20
N ILE A 137 -2.05 -0.83 -7.10
CA ILE A 137 -1.44 -2.11 -6.76
C ILE A 137 -0.01 -2.16 -7.32
N VAL A 138 0.98 -2.28 -6.44
CA VAL A 138 2.35 -2.55 -6.86
C VAL A 138 2.42 -4.02 -7.23
N TYR A 139 2.17 -4.29 -8.48
CA TYR A 139 2.07 -5.63 -9.04
C TYR A 139 2.34 -5.59 -10.55
N ASP A 140 3.06 -6.60 -11.02
CA ASP A 140 3.30 -6.81 -12.43
C ASP A 140 2.84 -8.22 -12.79
N PRO A 141 1.87 -8.37 -13.73
CA PRO A 141 1.40 -9.69 -14.17
C PRO A 141 2.50 -10.60 -14.76
N GLU A 142 3.59 -10.02 -15.26
CA GLU A 142 4.74 -10.78 -15.75
C GLU A 142 5.59 -11.37 -14.62
N PHE A 143 5.43 -10.85 -13.40
CA PHE A 143 6.08 -11.35 -12.17
C PHE A 143 5.01 -11.75 -11.14
N PRO A 144 4.29 -12.84 -11.35
CA PRO A 144 3.16 -13.23 -10.51
C PRO A 144 3.57 -13.44 -9.06
N GLY A 145 2.69 -13.08 -8.16
CA GLY A 145 2.91 -13.17 -6.72
C GLY A 145 1.59 -13.06 -5.95
N LYS A 146 1.69 -12.87 -4.65
CA LYS A 146 0.52 -12.77 -3.76
C LYS A 146 -0.50 -11.69 -4.17
N PRO A 147 -0.10 -10.52 -4.72
CA PRO A 147 -1.06 -9.48 -5.11
C PRO A 147 -1.98 -9.85 -6.26
N GLN A 148 -1.75 -10.97 -6.95
CA GLN A 148 -2.65 -11.42 -8.03
C GLN A 148 -4.12 -11.54 -7.59
N TRP A 149 -4.35 -11.90 -6.32
CA TRP A 149 -5.70 -12.06 -5.76
C TRP A 149 -6.37 -10.71 -5.51
N ASP A 150 -5.58 -9.74 -5.03
CA ASP A 150 -6.04 -8.36 -4.83
C ASP A 150 -6.33 -7.70 -6.18
N TYR A 151 -5.46 -7.91 -7.16
CA TYR A 151 -5.63 -7.43 -8.53
C TYR A 151 -6.92 -7.96 -9.16
N ARG A 152 -7.17 -9.28 -9.07
CA ARG A 152 -8.42 -9.88 -9.57
C ARG A 152 -9.65 -9.29 -8.89
N ALA A 153 -9.63 -9.11 -7.58
CA ALA A 153 -10.74 -8.51 -6.85
C ALA A 153 -11.00 -7.06 -7.30
N ALA A 154 -9.93 -6.29 -7.54
CA ALA A 154 -10.05 -4.93 -8.06
C ALA A 154 -10.59 -4.89 -9.50
N GLU A 155 -10.12 -5.78 -10.37
CA GLU A 155 -10.66 -5.92 -11.74
C GLU A 155 -12.13 -6.34 -11.76
N ASP A 156 -12.51 -7.29 -10.90
CA ASP A 156 -13.91 -7.71 -10.76
C ASP A 156 -14.80 -6.54 -10.31
N MET A 157 -14.29 -5.66 -9.44
CA MET A 157 -15.01 -4.45 -9.04
C MET A 157 -15.11 -3.45 -10.20
N ALA A 158 -14.02 -3.25 -10.96
CA ALA A 158 -13.98 -2.37 -12.13
C ALA A 158 -14.98 -2.79 -13.23
N ASN A 159 -15.27 -4.08 -13.34
CA ASN A 159 -16.28 -4.61 -14.25
C ASN A 159 -17.72 -4.34 -13.80
N ARG A 160 -17.93 -3.97 -12.52
CA ARG A 160 -19.26 -3.76 -11.93
C ARG A 160 -19.61 -2.30 -11.73
N ARG A 161 -18.63 -1.44 -11.57
CA ARG A 161 -18.80 0.00 -11.37
C ARG A 161 -17.56 0.76 -11.80
N ASP A 162 -17.65 2.08 -11.83
CA ASP A 162 -16.47 2.94 -11.98
C ASP A 162 -15.54 2.73 -10.78
N TYR A 163 -14.43 2.04 -11.03
CA TYR A 163 -13.41 1.69 -10.05
C TYR A 163 -12.05 1.61 -10.77
N PRO A 164 -11.36 2.74 -10.91
CA PRO A 164 -10.05 2.77 -11.56
C PRO A 164 -9.04 1.89 -10.83
N VAL A 165 -8.32 1.06 -11.58
CA VAL A 165 -7.23 0.21 -11.08
C VAL A 165 -5.95 0.62 -11.76
N THR A 166 -4.98 1.08 -10.99
CA THR A 166 -3.65 1.47 -11.46
C THR A 166 -2.63 0.45 -10.96
N LEU A 167 -1.84 -0.11 -11.87
CA LEU A 167 -0.69 -0.93 -11.52
C LEU A 167 0.57 -0.07 -11.47
N ILE A 168 1.43 -0.33 -10.49
CA ILE A 168 2.82 0.08 -10.51
C ILE A 168 3.61 -1.18 -10.84
N THR A 169 4.11 -1.26 -12.07
CA THR A 169 4.80 -2.42 -12.62
C THR A 169 6.31 -2.38 -12.33
N MET A 170 7.03 -3.44 -12.69
CA MET A 170 8.49 -3.45 -12.59
C MET A 170 9.13 -2.40 -13.50
N ASP A 171 8.56 -2.15 -14.68
CA ASP A 171 9.03 -1.09 -15.58
C ASP A 171 8.84 0.30 -14.96
N ASP A 172 7.69 0.57 -14.32
CA ASP A 172 7.45 1.82 -13.60
C ASP A 172 8.47 2.03 -12.47
N LEU A 173 8.82 0.97 -11.75
CA LEU A 173 9.83 1.02 -10.68
C LEU A 173 11.23 1.26 -11.25
N GLN A 174 11.55 0.67 -12.39
CA GLN A 174 12.82 0.91 -13.09
C GLN A 174 12.93 2.38 -13.53
N GLU A 175 11.88 2.93 -14.12
CA GLU A 175 11.81 4.34 -14.51
C GLU A 175 12.03 5.27 -13.29
N THR A 176 11.35 5.00 -12.18
CA THR A 176 11.55 5.74 -10.92
C THR A 176 13.01 5.65 -10.43
N SER A 177 13.64 4.48 -10.56
CA SER A 177 15.05 4.27 -10.19
C SER A 177 16.00 5.11 -11.04
N GLU A 178 15.74 5.20 -12.34
CA GLU A 178 16.53 6.01 -13.28
C GLU A 178 16.38 7.51 -13.00
N GLU A 179 15.16 7.98 -12.78
CA GLU A 179 14.89 9.37 -12.40
C GLU A 179 15.61 9.78 -11.09
N LEU A 180 15.61 8.89 -10.09
CA LEU A 180 16.34 9.13 -8.84
C LEU A 180 17.86 9.22 -9.06
N ALA A 181 18.42 8.35 -9.89
CA ALA A 181 19.84 8.36 -10.21
C ALA A 181 20.25 9.64 -10.96
N GLU A 182 19.42 10.10 -11.89
CA GLU A 182 19.65 11.36 -12.62
C GLU A 182 19.61 12.58 -11.66
N ALA A 183 18.63 12.65 -10.78
CA ALA A 183 18.50 13.73 -9.80
C ALA A 183 19.69 13.78 -8.82
N GLU A 184 20.22 12.64 -8.41
CA GLU A 184 21.42 12.57 -7.57
C GLU A 184 22.68 13.05 -8.33
N ASN A 185 22.83 12.69 -9.61
CA ASN A 185 23.96 13.13 -10.43
C ASN A 185 23.94 14.64 -10.70
N GLU A 186 22.77 15.22 -10.93
CA GLU A 186 22.61 16.68 -11.13
C GLU A 186 22.98 17.45 -9.86
N HIS A 187 22.68 16.91 -8.69
CA HIS A 187 23.02 17.55 -7.40
C HIS A 187 24.54 17.58 -7.18
N PHE A 188 25.26 16.52 -7.52
CA PHE A 188 26.71 16.45 -7.43
C PHE A 188 27.46 17.32 -8.45
N GLN A 189 26.82 17.74 -9.56
CA GLN A 189 27.43 18.62 -10.56
C GLN A 189 27.28 20.11 -10.21
N ASN A 190 26.38 20.47 -9.29
CA ASN A 190 26.09 21.82 -8.91
C ASN A 190 26.70 22.26 -7.56
N ASP A 191 27.45 21.38 -6.89
CA ASP A 191 28.24 21.63 -5.68
C ASP A 191 29.75 21.69 -6.03
#